data_368fcdb49da5bd3158410cdab762c86d
#
_entry.id   368fcdb49da5bd3158410cdab762c86d
#
_cell.length_a   1.000
_cell.length_b   1.000
_cell.length_c   1.000
_cell.angle_alpha   90.00
_cell.angle_beta   90.00
_cell.angle_gamma   90.00
#
_symmetry.space_group_name_H-M   'P 1'
#
loop_
_entity.id
_entity.type
_entity.pdbx_description
1 polymer ?
#
loop_
_entity_poly.entity_id
_entity_poly.type
_entity_poly.pdbx_seq_one_letter_code
_entity_poly.pdbx_strand_id
1 'polypeptide(L)'
;MTSGISAADGAVVTSTVARRLRIAIDMDEVMADALGEHVRRYNAAFGAAVTTADLHGRHLEDWAPPAQREAIEAMLDASFFADLAILPDCQEVIRDLSVDNDVYIVTAAMDVPVSFDAKYQWLQRHFHFIPTSQIVFCGDKGIIDADYLIDDRARHFAQFRGHGLLFSAPHNASETGYERVNNWQEVRNVFVRIGVLRDDRRRASAGLSGEPAAA
;
A
#
# COMPACT_ATOMS: atom_id res chain seq x y z
N MET A 1 58.61 -26.08 -34.17
CA MET A 1 58.33 -25.58 -32.76
C MET A 1 57.23 -24.60 -32.88
N THR A 2 56.01 -25.05 -32.67
CA THR A 2 54.80 -24.20 -32.74
C THR A 2 54.24 -24.08 -31.32
N SER A 3 54.35 -22.86 -30.77
CA SER A 3 53.84 -22.50 -29.46
C SER A 3 52.34 -22.24 -29.55
N GLY A 4 51.52 -23.05 -28.89
CA GLY A 4 50.08 -22.85 -28.77
C GLY A 4 49.78 -21.78 -27.71
N ILE A 5 48.99 -20.79 -28.09
CA ILE A 5 48.41 -19.81 -27.16
C ILE A 5 47.02 -20.32 -26.75
N SER A 6 46.89 -20.68 -25.47
CA SER A 6 45.62 -21.01 -24.84
C SER A 6 44.85 -19.71 -24.61
N ALA A 7 43.69 -19.54 -25.23
CA ALA A 7 42.75 -18.50 -24.92
C ALA A 7 41.96 -18.89 -23.64
N ALA A 8 42.14 -18.14 -22.58
CA ALA A 8 41.30 -18.24 -21.39
C ALA A 8 39.95 -17.59 -21.68
N ASP A 9 38.88 -18.39 -21.62
CA ASP A 9 37.50 -18.00 -21.80
C ASP A 9 37.08 -17.21 -20.56
N GLY A 10 37.14 -15.89 -20.63
CA GLY A 10 36.65 -14.97 -19.59
C GLY A 10 35.15 -14.83 -19.73
N ALA A 11 34.39 -15.66 -19.00
CA ALA A 11 32.96 -15.46 -18.86
C ALA A 11 32.69 -14.10 -18.21
N VAL A 12 32.25 -13.13 -19.01
CA VAL A 12 31.73 -11.86 -18.52
C VAL A 12 30.41 -12.15 -17.80
N VAL A 13 30.44 -12.21 -16.47
CA VAL A 13 29.23 -12.25 -15.66
C VAL A 13 28.59 -10.87 -15.75
N THR A 14 27.69 -10.68 -16.72
CA THR A 14 26.81 -9.51 -16.76
C THR A 14 25.86 -9.61 -15.59
N SER A 15 26.19 -8.94 -14.48
CA SER A 15 25.26 -8.66 -13.41
C SER A 15 24.15 -7.78 -14.00
N THR A 16 23.02 -8.38 -14.34
CA THR A 16 21.79 -7.65 -14.65
C THR A 16 21.37 -6.98 -13.36
N VAL A 17 21.64 -5.68 -13.22
CA VAL A 17 21.04 -4.87 -12.15
C VAL A 17 19.53 -4.97 -12.36
N ALA A 18 18.85 -5.64 -11.44
CA ALA A 18 17.39 -5.75 -11.47
C ALA A 18 16.81 -4.32 -11.55
N ARG A 19 15.93 -4.07 -12.52
CA ARG A 19 15.26 -2.78 -12.65
C ARG A 19 14.45 -2.50 -11.37
N ARG A 20 14.64 -1.33 -10.78
CA ARG A 20 13.77 -0.86 -9.71
C ARG A 20 12.32 -0.77 -10.21
N LEU A 21 11.40 -1.34 -9.48
CA LEU A 21 9.97 -1.20 -9.79
C LEU A 21 9.45 0.14 -9.28
N ARG A 22 8.46 0.68 -9.98
CA ARG A 22 7.62 1.78 -9.50
C ARG A 22 6.37 1.19 -8.89
N ILE A 23 6.14 1.48 -7.60
CA ILE A 23 5.01 0.95 -6.85
C ILE A 23 4.19 2.14 -6.35
N ALA A 24 2.99 2.31 -6.89
CA ALA A 24 2.02 3.30 -6.46
C ALA A 24 1.12 2.69 -5.36
N ILE A 25 0.89 3.45 -4.30
CA ILE A 25 0.12 3.00 -3.13
C ILE A 25 -0.91 4.08 -2.79
N ASP A 26 -2.18 3.70 -2.69
CA ASP A 26 -3.20 4.60 -2.17
C ASP A 26 -3.04 4.82 -0.66
N MET A 27 -3.67 5.88 -0.13
CA MET A 27 -3.55 6.21 1.28
C MET A 27 -4.73 5.70 2.11
N ASP A 28 -5.96 6.14 1.80
CA ASP A 28 -7.14 5.82 2.60
C ASP A 28 -7.51 4.35 2.42
N GLU A 29 -7.87 3.63 3.49
CA GLU A 29 -8.18 2.19 3.49
C GLU A 29 -7.03 1.25 3.07
N VAL A 30 -5.89 1.79 2.64
CA VAL A 30 -4.70 1.02 2.26
C VAL A 30 -3.57 1.22 3.26
N MET A 31 -3.27 2.46 3.63
CA MET A 31 -2.25 2.83 4.63
C MET A 31 -2.88 3.32 5.93
N ALA A 32 -3.96 4.08 5.83
CA ALA A 32 -4.67 4.75 6.90
C ALA A 32 -6.08 4.17 7.07
N ASP A 33 -6.50 3.92 8.31
CA ASP A 33 -7.84 3.40 8.67
C ASP A 33 -8.87 4.55 8.68
N ALA A 34 -9.21 5.06 7.48
CA ALA A 34 -10.18 6.13 7.34
C ALA A 34 -11.60 5.65 7.66
N LEU A 35 -11.96 4.42 7.27
CA LEU A 35 -13.28 3.88 7.57
C LEU A 35 -13.49 3.65 9.06
N GLY A 36 -12.49 3.14 9.77
CA GLY A 36 -12.56 2.99 11.23
C GLY A 36 -12.81 4.32 11.93
N GLU A 37 -12.12 5.39 11.52
CA GLU A 37 -12.36 6.74 12.06
C GLU A 37 -13.75 7.26 11.66
N HIS A 38 -14.21 7.02 10.44
CA HIS A 38 -15.54 7.44 10.00
C HIS A 38 -16.65 6.76 10.81
N VAL A 39 -16.56 5.46 11.02
CA VAL A 39 -17.47 4.67 11.87
C VAL A 39 -17.41 5.14 13.32
N ARG A 40 -16.24 5.44 13.86
CA ARG A 40 -16.06 5.97 15.20
C ARG A 40 -16.79 7.31 15.38
N ARG A 41 -16.63 8.25 14.43
CA ARG A 41 -17.32 9.55 14.44
C ARG A 41 -18.82 9.39 14.30
N TYR A 42 -19.27 8.53 13.40
CA TYR A 42 -20.66 8.20 13.21
C TYR A 42 -21.31 7.69 14.52
N ASN A 43 -20.68 6.70 15.15
CA ASN A 43 -21.18 6.15 16.41
C ASN A 43 -21.26 7.21 17.52
N ALA A 44 -20.26 8.08 17.61
CA ALA A 44 -20.26 9.17 18.60
C ALA A 44 -21.37 10.20 18.32
N ALA A 45 -21.63 10.53 17.05
CA ALA A 45 -22.64 11.54 16.69
C ALA A 45 -24.08 11.03 16.83
N PHE A 46 -24.32 9.76 16.52
CA PHE A 46 -25.68 9.21 16.45
C PHE A 46 -26.01 8.22 17.56
N GLY A 47 -25.10 7.98 18.52
CA GLY A 47 -25.31 7.00 19.60
C GLY A 47 -25.44 5.57 19.05
N ALA A 48 -24.81 5.27 17.90
CA ALA A 48 -24.86 3.98 17.25
C ALA A 48 -23.74 3.06 17.77
N ALA A 49 -23.78 1.77 17.36
CA ALA A 49 -22.76 0.77 17.67
C ALA A 49 -22.40 -0.01 16.39
N VAL A 50 -22.22 0.71 15.27
CA VAL A 50 -21.85 0.14 13.96
C VAL A 50 -20.40 -0.28 13.99
N THR A 51 -20.09 -1.39 13.32
CA THR A 51 -18.74 -1.86 13.07
C THR A 51 -18.44 -1.80 11.57
N THR A 52 -17.18 -1.85 11.18
CA THR A 52 -16.80 -1.92 9.76
C THR A 52 -17.32 -3.20 9.08
N ALA A 53 -17.53 -4.28 9.84
CA ALA A 53 -18.12 -5.53 9.33
C ALA A 53 -19.60 -5.37 8.90
N ASP A 54 -20.34 -4.45 9.52
CA ASP A 54 -21.74 -4.18 9.15
C ASP A 54 -21.86 -3.49 7.78
N LEU A 55 -20.77 -2.92 7.28
CA LEU A 55 -20.71 -2.18 6.02
C LEU A 55 -20.36 -3.06 4.80
N HIS A 56 -20.39 -4.38 4.94
CA HIS A 56 -20.00 -5.31 3.88
C HIS A 56 -20.67 -4.98 2.53
N GLY A 57 -19.84 -4.66 1.51
CA GLY A 57 -20.28 -4.28 0.17
C GLY A 57 -20.86 -2.85 0.04
N ARG A 58 -20.74 -1.99 1.08
CA ARG A 58 -21.31 -0.64 1.07
C ARG A 58 -20.39 0.39 1.71
N HIS A 59 -20.53 1.63 1.31
CA HIS A 59 -20.00 2.77 2.05
C HIS A 59 -20.90 3.12 3.24
N LEU A 60 -20.38 3.85 4.24
CA LEU A 60 -21.13 4.26 5.42
C LEU A 60 -22.36 5.12 5.06
N GLU A 61 -22.20 6.05 4.13
CA GLU A 61 -23.27 6.94 3.62
C GLU A 61 -24.39 6.19 2.89
N ASP A 62 -24.10 5.02 2.32
CA ASP A 62 -25.09 4.17 1.66
C ASP A 62 -25.75 3.17 2.63
N TRP A 63 -25.08 2.87 3.73
CA TRP A 63 -25.57 2.02 4.79
C TRP A 63 -26.48 2.79 5.76
N ALA A 64 -26.13 4.03 6.10
CA ALA A 64 -26.86 4.87 7.05
C ALA A 64 -28.21 5.36 6.49
N PRO A 65 -29.14 5.77 7.36
CA PRO A 65 -30.38 6.41 6.92
C PRO A 65 -30.09 7.64 6.04
N PRO A 66 -30.84 7.84 4.93
CA PRO A 66 -30.60 8.96 3.99
C PRO A 66 -30.58 10.33 4.65
N ALA A 67 -31.38 10.54 5.72
CA ALA A 67 -31.40 11.79 6.48
C ALA A 67 -30.10 12.15 7.20
N GLN A 68 -29.17 11.20 7.32
CA GLN A 68 -27.89 11.40 8.00
C GLN A 68 -26.73 11.64 7.00
N ARG A 69 -26.96 11.51 5.69
CA ARG A 69 -25.92 11.59 4.66
C ARG A 69 -25.11 12.89 4.74
N GLU A 70 -25.77 14.04 4.79
CA GLU A 70 -25.10 15.34 4.87
C GLU A 70 -24.21 15.46 6.14
N ALA A 71 -24.69 14.95 7.26
CA ALA A 71 -23.92 14.95 8.51
C ALA A 71 -22.72 14.00 8.42
N ILE A 72 -22.85 12.87 7.75
CA ILE A 72 -21.76 11.91 7.51
C ILE A 72 -20.68 12.53 6.62
N GLU A 73 -21.07 13.15 5.51
CA GLU A 73 -20.16 13.87 4.62
C GLU A 73 -19.43 15.02 5.35
N ALA A 74 -20.13 15.76 6.22
CA ALA A 74 -19.55 16.83 7.02
C ALA A 74 -18.51 16.35 8.05
N MET A 75 -18.45 15.05 8.37
CA MET A 75 -17.42 14.49 9.25
C MET A 75 -16.04 14.43 8.59
N LEU A 76 -15.96 14.52 7.25
CA LEU A 76 -14.72 14.48 6.48
C LEU A 76 -14.04 15.86 6.47
N ASP A 77 -13.78 16.41 7.63
CA ASP A 77 -13.07 17.67 7.82
C ASP A 77 -11.54 17.48 7.95
N ALA A 78 -10.80 18.58 8.08
CA ALA A 78 -9.35 18.52 8.23
C ALA A 78 -8.91 17.70 9.46
N SER A 79 -9.70 17.74 10.55
CA SER A 79 -9.39 16.99 11.79
C SER A 79 -9.58 15.48 11.60
N PHE A 80 -10.45 15.07 10.67
CA PHE A 80 -10.64 13.66 10.32
C PHE A 80 -9.34 13.03 9.80
N PHE A 81 -8.65 13.72 8.89
CA PHE A 81 -7.46 13.20 8.24
C PHE A 81 -6.17 13.41 9.06
N ALA A 82 -6.25 14.21 10.13
CA ALA A 82 -5.06 14.59 10.88
C ALA A 82 -4.42 13.43 11.66
N ASP A 83 -5.22 12.53 12.24
CA ASP A 83 -4.76 11.49 13.16
C ASP A 83 -5.32 10.10 12.86
N LEU A 84 -5.46 9.76 11.58
CA LEU A 84 -5.88 8.42 11.17
C LEU A 84 -4.91 7.35 11.71
N ALA A 85 -5.46 6.24 12.19
CA ALA A 85 -4.66 5.11 12.59
C ALA A 85 -3.95 4.49 11.37
N ILE A 86 -2.72 4.02 11.55
CA ILE A 86 -1.99 3.31 10.49
C ILE A 86 -2.47 1.86 10.48
N LEU A 87 -2.71 1.30 9.30
CA LEU A 87 -3.03 -0.11 9.18
C LEU A 87 -1.84 -0.98 9.63
N PRO A 88 -2.10 -2.13 10.28
CA PRO A 88 -1.06 -3.02 10.77
C PRO A 88 -0.04 -3.39 9.69
N ASP A 89 1.24 -3.48 10.06
CA ASP A 89 2.38 -3.85 9.22
C ASP A 89 2.70 -2.90 8.05
N CYS A 90 1.84 -1.90 7.79
CA CYS A 90 1.94 -0.98 6.65
C CYS A 90 3.31 -0.29 6.57
N GLN A 91 3.74 0.35 7.65
CA GLN A 91 5.01 1.09 7.66
C GLN A 91 6.23 0.19 7.41
N GLU A 92 6.22 -1.01 7.99
CA GLU A 92 7.32 -1.97 7.85
C GLU A 92 7.44 -2.42 6.39
N VAL A 93 6.32 -2.90 5.80
CA VAL A 93 6.32 -3.42 4.44
C VAL A 93 6.66 -2.33 3.42
N ILE A 94 6.11 -1.12 3.57
CA ILE A 94 6.43 0.00 2.67
C ILE A 94 7.90 0.39 2.79
N ARG A 95 8.47 0.39 4.00
CA ARG A 95 9.90 0.69 4.19
C ARG A 95 10.77 -0.35 3.48
N ASP A 96 10.45 -1.63 3.61
CA ASP A 96 11.20 -2.70 2.96
C ASP A 96 11.11 -2.60 1.44
N LEU A 97 9.91 -2.32 0.90
CA LEU A 97 9.73 -2.08 -0.53
C LEU A 97 10.56 -0.89 -1.03
N SER A 98 10.67 0.19 -0.25
CA SER A 98 11.36 1.42 -0.63
C SER A 98 12.88 1.29 -0.70
N VAL A 99 13.48 0.23 -0.16
CA VAL A 99 14.94 0.01 -0.21
C VAL A 99 15.42 -0.16 -1.65
N ASP A 100 14.78 -1.04 -2.39
CA ASP A 100 15.21 -1.43 -3.74
C ASP A 100 14.22 -1.00 -4.85
N ASN A 101 13.12 -0.30 -4.50
CA ASN A 101 12.10 0.14 -5.44
C ASN A 101 11.74 1.62 -5.25
N ASP A 102 11.08 2.19 -6.24
CA ASP A 102 10.58 3.56 -6.22
C ASP A 102 9.10 3.51 -5.77
N VAL A 103 8.85 3.81 -4.49
CA VAL A 103 7.51 3.79 -3.90
C VAL A 103 6.90 5.18 -3.97
N TYR A 104 5.71 5.30 -4.54
CA TYR A 104 4.93 6.52 -4.65
C TYR A 104 3.65 6.39 -3.84
N ILE A 105 3.33 7.39 -3.04
CA ILE A 105 2.01 7.49 -2.39
C ILE A 105 1.12 8.31 -3.32
N VAL A 106 -0.01 7.72 -3.76
CA VAL A 106 -0.90 8.33 -4.76
C VAL A 106 -2.32 8.38 -4.21
N THR A 107 -2.73 9.53 -3.70
CA THR A 107 -4.04 9.71 -3.05
C THR A 107 -4.94 10.70 -3.78
N ALA A 108 -6.26 10.40 -3.85
CA ALA A 108 -7.28 11.24 -4.46
C ALA A 108 -7.79 12.34 -3.52
N ALA A 109 -6.88 13.09 -2.88
CA ALA A 109 -7.23 14.12 -1.91
C ALA A 109 -8.11 15.24 -2.47
N MET A 110 -8.17 15.43 -3.82
CA MET A 110 -9.04 16.42 -4.44
C MET A 110 -10.53 16.10 -4.30
N ASP A 111 -10.91 14.87 -4.01
CA ASP A 111 -12.30 14.50 -3.71
C ASP A 111 -12.77 15.16 -2.41
N VAL A 112 -11.83 15.44 -1.49
CA VAL A 112 -12.06 16.15 -0.22
C VAL A 112 -10.95 17.20 -0.03
N PRO A 113 -11.05 18.39 -0.63
CA PRO A 113 -9.95 19.38 -0.67
C PRO A 113 -9.40 19.81 0.69
N VAL A 114 -10.22 19.82 1.74
CA VAL A 114 -9.78 20.15 3.11
C VAL A 114 -8.80 19.10 3.68
N SER A 115 -8.66 17.94 3.03
CA SER A 115 -7.75 16.88 3.45
C SER A 115 -6.30 17.09 3.03
N PHE A 116 -6.00 17.98 2.07
CA PHE A 116 -4.65 18.10 1.47
C PHE A 116 -3.54 18.26 2.50
N ASP A 117 -3.62 19.31 3.32
CA ASP A 117 -2.57 19.58 4.30
C ASP A 117 -2.52 18.50 5.38
N ALA A 118 -3.67 18.05 5.87
CA ALA A 118 -3.76 17.02 6.89
C ALA A 118 -3.13 15.70 6.42
N LYS A 119 -3.43 15.24 5.21
CA LYS A 119 -2.83 14.04 4.61
C LYS A 119 -1.33 14.21 4.40
N TYR A 120 -0.90 15.37 3.89
CA TYR A 120 0.52 15.65 3.73
C TYR A 120 1.28 15.59 5.06
N GLN A 121 0.76 16.25 6.11
CA GLN A 121 1.36 16.24 7.44
C GLN A 121 1.35 14.83 8.06
N TRP A 122 0.28 14.05 7.86
CA TRP A 122 0.20 12.67 8.31
C TRP A 122 1.30 11.81 7.64
N LEU A 123 1.48 11.94 6.33
CA LEU A 123 2.54 11.25 5.60
C LEU A 123 3.93 11.64 6.09
N GLN A 124 4.17 12.94 6.36
CA GLN A 124 5.44 13.42 6.91
C GLN A 124 5.73 12.85 8.30
N ARG A 125 4.71 12.68 9.15
CA ARG A 125 4.89 12.10 10.48
C ARG A 125 5.16 10.60 10.43
N HIS A 126 4.45 9.89 9.61
CA HIS A 126 4.42 8.42 9.67
C HIS A 126 5.27 7.75 8.58
N PHE A 127 5.49 8.41 7.45
CA PHE A 127 6.22 7.87 6.29
C PHE A 127 7.33 8.81 5.83
N HIS A 128 8.03 9.46 6.78
CA HIS A 128 9.13 10.41 6.51
C HIS A 128 10.28 9.83 5.69
N PHE A 129 10.36 8.49 5.57
CA PHE A 129 11.33 7.81 4.71
C PHE A 129 10.93 7.79 3.23
N ILE A 130 9.70 8.18 2.90
CA ILE A 130 9.25 8.41 1.51
C ILE A 130 9.56 9.87 1.15
N PRO A 131 10.37 10.13 0.11
CA PRO A 131 10.67 11.48 -0.34
C PRO A 131 9.40 12.25 -0.73
N THR A 132 9.36 13.55 -0.45
CA THR A 132 8.20 14.39 -0.81
C THR A 132 7.89 14.41 -2.30
N SER A 133 8.91 14.22 -3.15
CA SER A 133 8.76 14.07 -4.60
C SER A 133 8.05 12.79 -5.03
N GLN A 134 7.85 11.85 -4.12
CA GLN A 134 7.11 10.60 -4.34
C GLN A 134 5.70 10.63 -3.72
N ILE A 135 5.23 11.80 -3.27
CA ILE A 135 3.86 12.02 -2.81
C ILE A 135 3.08 12.70 -3.93
N VAL A 136 2.01 12.06 -4.41
CA VAL A 136 1.23 12.49 -5.57
C VAL A 136 -0.24 12.62 -5.16
N PHE A 137 -0.79 13.81 -5.28
CA PHE A 137 -2.23 14.03 -5.18
C PHE A 137 -2.85 13.92 -6.58
N CYS A 138 -3.57 12.82 -6.84
CA CYS A 138 -4.06 12.47 -8.17
C CYS A 138 -5.38 11.70 -8.08
N GLY A 139 -6.45 12.25 -8.69
CA GLY A 139 -7.76 11.60 -8.73
C GLY A 139 -7.88 10.56 -9.85
N ASP A 140 -7.26 10.80 -11.01
CA ASP A 140 -7.21 9.85 -12.11
C ASP A 140 -5.88 9.08 -12.11
N LYS A 141 -5.88 7.94 -11.44
CA LYS A 141 -4.67 7.09 -11.33
C LYS A 141 -4.30 6.38 -12.63
N GLY A 142 -5.12 6.47 -13.67
CA GLY A 142 -4.79 5.99 -15.01
C GLY A 142 -3.59 6.69 -15.66
N ILE A 143 -3.26 7.92 -15.22
CA ILE A 143 -2.08 8.67 -15.69
C ILE A 143 -0.78 8.27 -14.99
N ILE A 144 -0.87 7.48 -13.92
CA ILE A 144 0.30 7.07 -13.12
C ILE A 144 1.08 5.99 -13.89
N ASP A 145 2.34 6.27 -14.18
CA ASP A 145 3.27 5.33 -14.80
C ASP A 145 4.00 4.53 -13.73
N ALA A 146 3.38 3.44 -13.27
CA ALA A 146 3.95 2.53 -12.29
C ALA A 146 3.75 1.06 -12.70
N ASP A 147 4.58 0.17 -12.14
CA ASP A 147 4.49 -1.28 -12.39
C ASP A 147 3.38 -1.92 -11.59
N TYR A 148 3.14 -1.41 -10.37
CA TYR A 148 2.09 -1.87 -9.46
C TYR A 148 1.30 -0.68 -8.91
N LEU A 149 0.00 -0.89 -8.74
CA LEU A 149 -0.91 -0.01 -7.99
C LEU A 149 -1.60 -0.84 -6.91
N ILE A 150 -1.41 -0.47 -5.64
CA ILE A 150 -2.11 -1.04 -4.48
C ILE A 150 -3.20 -0.05 -4.10
N ASP A 151 -4.47 -0.45 -4.23
CA ASP A 151 -5.61 0.45 -4.07
C ASP A 151 -6.84 -0.33 -3.61
N ASP A 152 -7.71 0.27 -2.82
CA ASP A 152 -8.97 -0.32 -2.35
C ASP A 152 -10.12 -0.13 -3.35
N ARG A 153 -9.94 0.70 -4.38
CA ARG A 153 -10.96 1.03 -5.38
C ARG A 153 -10.65 0.44 -6.75
N ALA A 154 -11.34 -0.63 -7.10
CA ALA A 154 -11.18 -1.33 -8.39
C ALA A 154 -11.29 -0.41 -9.63
N ARG A 155 -12.09 0.68 -9.53
CA ARG A 155 -12.23 1.67 -10.61
C ARG A 155 -10.90 2.29 -11.04
N HIS A 156 -9.91 2.40 -10.14
CA HIS A 156 -8.60 2.99 -10.43
C HIS A 156 -7.75 2.09 -11.32
N PHE A 157 -8.07 0.80 -11.42
CA PHE A 157 -7.35 -0.13 -12.30
C PHE A 157 -7.82 -0.08 -13.75
N ALA A 158 -9.01 0.49 -14.05
CA ALA A 158 -9.63 0.43 -15.37
C ALA A 158 -8.76 1.02 -16.50
N GLN A 159 -7.97 2.06 -16.20
CA GLN A 159 -7.07 2.70 -17.15
C GLN A 159 -5.59 2.61 -16.72
N PHE A 160 -5.31 1.99 -15.59
CA PHE A 160 -3.96 1.77 -15.12
C PHE A 160 -3.26 0.72 -15.99
N ARG A 161 -2.02 0.99 -16.40
CA ARG A 161 -1.29 0.12 -17.35
C ARG A 161 -0.44 -0.96 -16.67
N GLY A 162 -0.16 -0.81 -15.38
CA GLY A 162 0.57 -1.77 -14.57
C GLY A 162 -0.33 -2.85 -13.99
N HIS A 163 0.15 -3.51 -12.97
CA HIS A 163 -0.58 -4.56 -12.25
C HIS A 163 -1.30 -3.98 -11.03
N GLY A 164 -2.63 -4.12 -10.98
CA GLY A 164 -3.46 -3.68 -9.85
C GLY A 164 -3.54 -4.76 -8.78
N LEU A 165 -3.25 -4.40 -7.52
CA LEU A 165 -3.51 -5.21 -6.33
C LEU A 165 -4.67 -4.58 -5.57
N LEU A 166 -5.82 -5.25 -5.54
CA LEU A 166 -7.00 -4.78 -4.82
C LEU A 166 -6.83 -5.04 -3.32
N PHE A 167 -6.63 -3.98 -2.55
CA PHE A 167 -6.57 -4.07 -1.09
C PHE A 167 -7.98 -4.20 -0.54
N SER A 168 -8.20 -5.21 0.30
CA SER A 168 -9.54 -5.52 0.84
C SER A 168 -10.01 -4.45 1.79
N ALA A 169 -11.17 -3.87 1.47
CA ALA A 169 -11.94 -2.99 2.32
C ALA A 169 -13.42 -3.42 2.31
N PRO A 170 -14.22 -3.07 3.33
CA PRO A 170 -15.62 -3.51 3.40
C PRO A 170 -16.42 -3.15 2.14
N HIS A 171 -16.26 -1.97 1.58
CA HIS A 171 -17.03 -1.50 0.42
C HIS A 171 -16.73 -2.28 -0.88
N ASN A 172 -15.52 -2.87 -1.01
CA ASN A 172 -15.11 -3.60 -2.20
C ASN A 172 -15.26 -5.13 -2.06
N ALA A 173 -15.95 -5.61 -1.02
CA ALA A 173 -16.05 -7.04 -0.73
C ALA A 173 -16.68 -7.87 -1.86
N SER A 174 -17.54 -7.27 -2.69
CA SER A 174 -18.19 -7.91 -3.84
C SER A 174 -17.39 -7.81 -5.14
N GLU A 175 -16.31 -7.02 -5.17
CA GLU A 175 -15.48 -6.87 -6.36
C GLU A 175 -14.72 -8.15 -6.68
N THR A 176 -14.77 -8.59 -7.94
CA THR A 176 -14.15 -9.82 -8.44
C THR A 176 -13.30 -9.54 -9.68
N GLY A 177 -12.41 -10.48 -10.04
CA GLY A 177 -11.57 -10.34 -11.24
C GLY A 177 -10.25 -9.62 -11.01
N TYR A 178 -9.91 -9.30 -9.77
CA TYR A 178 -8.65 -8.64 -9.39
C TYR A 178 -7.79 -9.55 -8.51
N GLU A 179 -6.46 -9.42 -8.61
CA GLU A 179 -5.58 -9.99 -7.59
C GLU A 179 -5.81 -9.21 -6.29
N ARG A 180 -6.26 -9.93 -5.24
CA ARG A 180 -6.66 -9.33 -3.97
C ARG A 180 -5.64 -9.60 -2.89
N VAL A 181 -5.42 -8.60 -2.04
CA VAL A 181 -4.64 -8.69 -0.81
C VAL A 181 -5.49 -8.18 0.36
N ASN A 182 -5.46 -8.90 1.49
CA ASN A 182 -6.32 -8.61 2.64
C ASN A 182 -5.61 -7.80 3.75
N ASN A 183 -4.30 -7.71 3.67
CA ASN A 183 -3.46 -7.01 4.64
C ASN A 183 -2.05 -6.81 4.08
N TRP A 184 -1.23 -6.08 4.80
CA TRP A 184 0.13 -5.76 4.39
C TRP A 184 1.08 -6.98 4.39
N GLN A 185 0.80 -8.04 5.15
CA GLN A 185 1.57 -9.28 5.05
C GLN A 185 1.30 -10.01 3.74
N GLU A 186 0.07 -9.96 3.22
CA GLU A 186 -0.23 -10.49 1.89
C GLU A 186 0.41 -9.66 0.78
N VAL A 187 0.46 -8.32 0.92
CA VAL A 187 1.25 -7.46 0.02
C VAL A 187 2.71 -7.91 0.02
N ARG A 188 3.33 -8.06 1.20
CA ARG A 188 4.70 -8.60 1.33
C ARG A 188 4.86 -9.92 0.59
N ASN A 189 3.93 -10.85 0.78
CA ASN A 189 4.00 -12.18 0.15
C ASN A 189 3.93 -12.10 -1.39
N VAL A 190 3.15 -11.16 -1.96
CA VAL A 190 3.14 -10.91 -3.41
C VAL A 190 4.54 -10.50 -3.88
N PHE A 191 5.17 -9.52 -3.23
CA PHE A 191 6.48 -9.01 -3.64
C PHE A 191 7.63 -10.00 -3.36
N VAL A 192 7.51 -10.86 -2.37
CA VAL A 192 8.43 -12.00 -2.16
C VAL A 192 8.29 -13.03 -3.28
N ARG A 193 7.04 -13.39 -3.65
CA ARG A 193 6.76 -14.37 -4.70
C ARG A 193 7.33 -13.97 -6.05
N ILE A 194 7.30 -12.68 -6.38
CA ILE A 194 7.87 -12.17 -7.65
C ILE A 194 9.37 -11.81 -7.54
N GLY A 195 10.00 -12.10 -6.41
CA GLY A 195 11.45 -11.91 -6.21
C GLY A 195 11.90 -10.47 -5.96
N VAL A 196 10.97 -9.58 -5.61
CA VAL A 196 11.25 -8.15 -5.34
C VAL A 196 11.65 -7.93 -3.88
N LEU A 197 10.99 -8.61 -2.94
CA LEU A 197 11.39 -8.64 -1.55
C LEU A 197 12.09 -9.96 -1.21
N ARG A 198 12.97 -9.93 -0.20
CA ARG A 198 13.59 -11.13 0.35
C ARG A 198 12.65 -11.80 1.34
N ASP A 199 12.64 -13.13 1.35
CA ASP A 199 11.93 -13.91 2.35
C ASP A 199 12.76 -13.99 3.64
N ASP A 200 12.51 -13.14 4.61
CA ASP A 200 13.24 -13.09 5.88
C ASP A 200 13.05 -14.35 6.74
N ARG A 201 12.01 -15.16 6.48
CA ARG A 201 11.84 -16.48 7.12
C ARG A 201 13.01 -17.42 6.83
N ARG A 202 13.69 -17.26 5.68
CA ARG A 202 14.90 -18.01 5.34
C ARG A 202 16.14 -17.57 6.11
N ARG A 203 16.19 -16.32 6.62
CA ARG A 203 17.31 -15.85 7.47
C ARG A 203 17.26 -16.42 8.87
N ALA A 204 16.08 -16.55 9.46
CA ALA A 204 15.91 -17.14 10.80
C ALA A 204 16.28 -18.63 10.83
N SER A 205 16.04 -19.37 9.75
CA SER A 205 16.42 -20.78 9.66
C SER A 205 17.91 -21.02 9.32
N ALA A 206 18.56 -20.08 8.64
CA ALA A 206 19.98 -20.18 8.30
C ALA A 206 20.92 -19.74 9.44
N GLY A 207 20.40 -18.95 10.41
CA GLY A 207 21.17 -18.49 11.59
C GLY A 207 21.24 -19.49 12.74
N LEU A 208 20.49 -20.58 12.71
CA LEU A 208 20.43 -21.59 13.78
C LEU A 208 21.35 -22.82 13.58
N SER A 209 22.14 -22.86 12.49
CA SER A 209 23.04 -23.97 12.19
C SER A 209 24.54 -23.71 12.51
N GLY A 210 24.83 -22.75 13.38
CA GLY A 210 26.18 -22.50 13.90
C GLY A 210 26.35 -23.12 15.28
N GLU A 211 26.54 -24.43 15.39
CA GLU A 211 27.06 -25.07 16.59
C GLU A 211 28.53 -24.64 16.84
N PRO A 212 28.90 -24.24 18.04
CA PRO A 212 30.32 -24.06 18.37
C PRO A 212 30.99 -25.41 18.47
N ALA A 213 32.00 -25.65 17.66
CA ALA A 213 32.91 -26.78 17.87
C ALA A 213 33.58 -26.66 19.24
N ALA A 214 33.35 -27.66 20.07
CA ALA A 214 34.04 -27.83 21.36
C ALA A 214 35.53 -28.10 21.11
N ALA A 215 36.38 -27.31 21.75
CA ALA A 215 37.78 -27.62 22.00
C ALA A 215 37.94 -28.33 23.34
#